data_cd5e2097a4f7bbd6659eb9a1bdf5afac
#
_entry.id   cd5e2097a4f7bbd6659eb9a1bdf5afac
#
_cell.length_a   1.000
_cell.length_b   1.000
_cell.length_c   1.000
_cell.angle_alpha   90.00
_cell.angle_beta   90.00
_cell.angle_gamma   90.00
#
_symmetry.space_group_name_H-M   'P 1'
#
loop_
_entity.id
_entity.type
_entity.pdbx_description
1 polymer ?
#
loop_
_entity_poly.entity_id
_entity_poly.type
_entity_poly.pdbx_seq_one_letter_code
_entity_poly.pdbx_strand_id
1 'polypeptide(L)'
;MERLLTAAEVAQILNCHPQTVYRNRDLPCINIPGVGKRFKESDLNKYLEQKSTFLLKNITNNLPFKSVEPTLYLGGVNCEMPKGKNKTRYNLGFGAIYQRKTKKGKIRWYLDYKDVNGMRQQRVAAHAVTANDAEIELKNVILNEHARKCGVKNKKREIGFSAFSEIYLRDYAAVVKIRSYRTDYGNLKGLSEYFKDMELREITPMMIQKFRASRLSKGNSRSTTNRYVALLKKMLNLAIEEGCLEQNPATKVKLYSEKDRLRTRTITEKEEHMLLEECSEHIKLIIIVALNTGMRLGEILNLQWDQIDLSSRIIRVEKTKSGLVRYVPLNNFLYHELLRLQSTRNQNATVFLNSKTGKPLTTIKTAFNAACRRAKISGLRFHDLRHSFASRLIERGVDLITVKELLGHSSVKITERYTHSCGEQKERAVELLRKNATKKAENEEDLLHIRDMTKAFPIFPLVNGGRAADS
;
A
#
# COMPACT_ATOMS: atom_id res chain seq x y z
N MET A 1 -15.93 20.02 -41.91
CA MET A 1 -15.17 18.76 -41.82
C MET A 1 -15.43 18.17 -40.45
N GLU A 2 -15.83 16.93 -40.38
CA GLU A 2 -16.09 16.25 -39.12
C GLU A 2 -14.77 15.97 -38.37
N ARG A 3 -14.73 16.28 -37.08
CA ARG A 3 -13.51 16.14 -36.26
C ARG A 3 -13.18 14.67 -36.03
N LEU A 4 -11.95 14.28 -36.35
CA LEU A 4 -11.42 12.95 -36.09
C LEU A 4 -10.58 12.94 -34.81
N LEU A 5 -11.01 12.18 -33.84
CA LEU A 5 -10.33 12.05 -32.53
C LEU A 5 -9.25 10.96 -32.57
N THR A 6 -8.17 11.19 -31.85
CA THR A 6 -7.14 10.17 -31.60
C THR A 6 -7.58 9.22 -30.48
N ALA A 7 -6.95 8.06 -30.37
CA ALA A 7 -7.23 7.14 -29.27
C ALA A 7 -6.91 7.75 -27.88
N ALA A 8 -6.00 8.71 -27.80
CA ALA A 8 -5.70 9.42 -26.57
C ALA A 8 -6.82 10.39 -26.17
N GLU A 9 -7.39 11.14 -27.12
CA GLU A 9 -8.53 12.03 -26.86
C GLU A 9 -9.78 11.22 -26.49
N VAL A 10 -10.05 10.11 -27.18
CA VAL A 10 -11.16 9.19 -26.81
C VAL A 10 -10.94 8.60 -25.43
N ALA A 11 -9.71 8.27 -25.06
CA ALA A 11 -9.37 7.75 -23.74
C ALA A 11 -9.62 8.79 -22.63
N GLN A 12 -9.38 10.08 -22.89
CA GLN A 12 -9.73 11.16 -21.97
C GLN A 12 -11.25 11.30 -21.81
N ILE A 13 -12.01 11.26 -22.91
CA ILE A 13 -13.48 11.33 -22.88
C ILE A 13 -14.07 10.14 -22.09
N LEU A 14 -13.53 8.94 -22.29
CA LEU A 14 -13.99 7.71 -21.63
C LEU A 14 -13.34 7.48 -20.23
N ASN A 15 -12.50 8.39 -19.80
CA ASN A 15 -11.71 8.28 -18.55
C ASN A 15 -10.98 6.92 -18.40
N CYS A 16 -10.32 6.47 -19.47
CA CYS A 16 -9.62 5.19 -19.53
C CYS A 16 -8.22 5.32 -20.15
N HIS A 17 -7.43 4.25 -20.10
CA HIS A 17 -6.10 4.25 -20.72
C HIS A 17 -6.21 4.10 -22.27
N PRO A 18 -5.37 4.79 -23.09
CA PRO A 18 -5.42 4.72 -24.56
C PRO A 18 -5.39 3.29 -25.15
N GLN A 19 -4.65 2.37 -24.52
CA GLN A 19 -4.63 0.96 -24.94
C GLN A 19 -5.99 0.26 -24.78
N THR A 20 -6.84 0.72 -23.87
CA THR A 20 -8.21 0.21 -23.68
C THR A 20 -9.07 0.56 -24.87
N VAL A 21 -8.93 1.79 -25.41
CA VAL A 21 -9.60 2.25 -26.62
C VAL A 21 -9.17 1.41 -27.84
N TYR A 22 -7.87 1.13 -27.98
CA TYR A 22 -7.36 0.30 -29.07
C TYR A 22 -7.86 -1.15 -29.03
N ARG A 23 -8.08 -1.71 -27.83
CA ARG A 23 -8.54 -3.09 -27.62
C ARG A 23 -10.06 -3.25 -27.68
N ASN A 24 -10.81 -2.16 -27.55
CA ASN A 24 -12.26 -2.22 -27.61
C ASN A 24 -12.72 -2.37 -29.08
N ARG A 25 -13.22 -3.56 -29.40
CA ARG A 25 -13.72 -3.90 -30.75
C ARG A 25 -15.08 -3.29 -31.08
N ASP A 26 -15.82 -2.87 -30.04
CA ASP A 26 -17.17 -2.32 -30.19
C ASP A 26 -17.15 -0.80 -30.47
N LEU A 27 -15.99 -0.15 -30.31
CA LEU A 27 -15.82 1.28 -30.59
C LEU A 27 -15.64 1.49 -32.10
N PRO A 28 -16.56 2.21 -32.78
CA PRO A 28 -16.46 2.48 -34.21
C PRO A 28 -15.22 3.32 -34.50
N CYS A 29 -14.33 2.82 -35.34
CA CYS A 29 -13.08 3.50 -35.70
C CYS A 29 -12.79 3.40 -37.20
N ILE A 30 -12.06 4.37 -37.73
CA ILE A 30 -11.52 4.39 -39.08
C ILE A 30 -10.02 4.13 -38.99
N ASN A 31 -9.52 3.18 -39.77
CA ASN A 31 -8.09 2.93 -39.87
C ASN A 31 -7.50 3.69 -41.05
N ILE A 32 -6.67 4.71 -40.78
CA ILE A 32 -6.03 5.54 -41.80
C ILE A 32 -4.61 5.01 -42.03
N PRO A 33 -4.27 4.57 -43.27
CA PRO A 33 -2.92 4.11 -43.54
C PRO A 33 -1.85 5.17 -43.18
N GLY A 34 -0.82 4.77 -42.47
CA GLY A 34 0.26 5.67 -42.00
C GLY A 34 -0.07 6.53 -40.77
N VAL A 35 -1.33 6.66 -40.36
CA VAL A 35 -1.78 7.53 -39.25
C VAL A 35 -2.41 6.73 -38.09
N GLY A 36 -2.85 5.49 -38.37
CA GLY A 36 -3.47 4.59 -37.38
C GLY A 36 -4.97 4.83 -37.17
N LYS A 37 -5.50 4.28 -36.07
CA LYS A 37 -6.95 4.37 -35.76
C LYS A 37 -7.37 5.78 -35.40
N ARG A 38 -8.50 6.24 -36.00
CA ARG A 38 -9.19 7.51 -35.70
C ARG A 38 -10.64 7.24 -35.40
N PHE A 39 -11.26 8.09 -34.62
CA PHE A 39 -12.65 7.95 -34.16
C PHE A 39 -13.41 9.22 -34.53
N LYS A 40 -14.56 9.07 -35.17
CA LYS A 40 -15.45 10.21 -35.43
C LYS A 40 -16.18 10.58 -34.16
N GLU A 41 -16.23 11.87 -33.84
CA GLU A 41 -16.90 12.37 -32.64
C GLU A 41 -18.40 12.04 -32.62
N SER A 42 -19.06 12.10 -33.78
CA SER A 42 -20.46 11.72 -33.98
C SER A 42 -20.72 10.23 -33.67
N ASP A 43 -19.82 9.34 -34.07
CA ASP A 43 -19.97 7.90 -33.88
C ASP A 43 -19.66 7.51 -32.40
N LEU A 44 -18.73 8.23 -31.74
CA LEU A 44 -18.48 8.07 -30.33
C LEU A 44 -19.69 8.49 -29.48
N ASN A 45 -20.33 9.61 -29.82
CA ASN A 45 -21.54 10.07 -29.14
C ASN A 45 -22.69 9.09 -29.28
N LYS A 46 -22.94 8.57 -30.51
CA LYS A 46 -23.94 7.51 -30.74
C LYS A 46 -23.66 6.24 -29.96
N TYR A 47 -22.38 5.83 -29.87
CA TYR A 47 -21.97 4.68 -29.06
C TYR A 47 -22.27 4.88 -27.58
N LEU A 48 -22.01 6.07 -27.05
CA LEU A 48 -22.29 6.43 -25.66
C LEU A 48 -23.81 6.48 -25.38
N GLU A 49 -24.60 7.03 -26.29
CA GLU A 49 -26.07 7.05 -26.21
C GLU A 49 -26.65 5.63 -26.23
N GLN A 50 -26.18 4.78 -27.14
CA GLN A 50 -26.64 3.38 -27.21
C GLN A 50 -26.30 2.60 -25.94
N LYS A 51 -25.11 2.81 -25.36
CA LYS A 51 -24.73 2.16 -24.08
C LYS A 51 -25.55 2.70 -22.91
N SER A 52 -25.84 3.98 -22.86
CA SER A 52 -26.72 4.56 -21.83
C SER A 52 -28.16 4.08 -21.97
N THR A 53 -28.69 3.99 -23.19
CA THR A 53 -30.03 3.47 -23.47
C THR A 53 -30.14 1.97 -23.20
N PHE A 54 -29.08 1.19 -23.47
CA PHE A 54 -29.02 -0.24 -23.13
C PHE A 54 -29.00 -0.47 -21.62
N LEU A 55 -28.31 0.36 -20.87
CA LEU A 55 -28.31 0.35 -19.38
C LEU A 55 -29.70 0.73 -18.85
N LEU A 56 -30.35 1.75 -19.44
CA LEU A 56 -31.71 2.16 -19.05
C LEU A 56 -32.75 1.08 -19.41
N LYS A 57 -32.68 0.46 -20.59
CA LYS A 57 -33.58 -0.64 -20.97
C LYS A 57 -33.44 -1.89 -20.12
N ASN A 58 -32.21 -2.23 -19.65
CA ASN A 58 -32.02 -3.33 -18.73
C ASN A 58 -32.51 -3.02 -17.31
N ILE A 59 -32.59 -1.75 -16.93
CA ILE A 59 -33.20 -1.32 -15.67
C ILE A 59 -34.72 -1.35 -15.76
N THR A 60 -35.33 -0.96 -16.90
CA THR A 60 -36.79 -0.91 -17.08
C THR A 60 -37.42 -2.26 -17.38
N ASN A 61 -36.73 -3.20 -18.03
CA ASN A 61 -37.24 -4.53 -18.34
C ASN A 61 -37.29 -5.50 -17.15
N ASN A 62 -36.72 -5.15 -15.98
CA ASN A 62 -36.74 -5.94 -14.77
C ASN A 62 -37.66 -5.40 -13.65
N LEU A 63 -38.53 -4.44 -13.95
CA LEU A 63 -39.55 -3.97 -13.00
C LEU A 63 -40.92 -4.52 -13.38
N PRO A 64 -41.61 -5.26 -12.47
CA PRO A 64 -42.96 -5.72 -12.68
C PRO A 64 -43.96 -4.61 -12.31
N PHE A 65 -44.02 -3.54 -13.10
CA PHE A 65 -45.09 -2.56 -12.98
C PHE A 65 -45.54 -2.11 -14.37
N LYS A 66 -46.65 -2.69 -14.85
CA LYS A 66 -47.50 -2.08 -15.85
C LYS A 66 -48.29 -0.97 -15.17
N SER A 67 -48.37 0.18 -15.85
CA SER A 67 -49.21 1.33 -15.56
C SER A 67 -48.81 2.26 -14.41
N VAL A 68 -47.80 3.11 -14.66
CA VAL A 68 -47.88 4.55 -14.37
C VAL A 68 -47.02 5.23 -15.44
N GLU A 69 -47.65 6.06 -16.29
CA GLU A 69 -46.93 6.92 -17.21
C GLU A 69 -45.97 7.83 -16.43
N PRO A 70 -44.70 7.88 -16.81
CA PRO A 70 -43.79 8.85 -16.20
C PRO A 70 -44.06 10.21 -16.84
N THR A 71 -44.88 11.02 -16.19
CA THR A 71 -44.87 12.45 -16.47
C THR A 71 -43.49 12.97 -16.15
N LEU A 72 -42.70 13.17 -17.18
CA LEU A 72 -41.40 13.82 -17.13
C LEU A 72 -41.58 15.25 -16.59
N TYR A 73 -41.35 15.44 -15.30
CA TYR A 73 -40.97 16.74 -14.76
C TYR A 73 -39.49 16.99 -15.07
N LEU A 74 -39.23 17.37 -16.31
CA LEU A 74 -38.06 18.14 -16.68
C LEU A 74 -38.28 19.59 -16.27
N GLY A 75 -38.30 19.83 -14.97
CA GLY A 75 -38.13 21.15 -14.41
C GLY A 75 -36.65 21.47 -14.39
N GLY A 76 -36.17 22.13 -15.46
CA GLY A 76 -34.85 22.75 -15.44
C GLY A 76 -34.80 23.79 -14.35
N VAL A 77 -34.20 23.42 -13.20
CA VAL A 77 -33.79 24.40 -12.22
C VAL A 77 -32.39 24.86 -12.63
N ASN A 78 -32.36 26.01 -13.32
CA ASN A 78 -31.13 26.79 -13.43
C ASN A 78 -30.66 27.14 -12.01
N CYS A 79 -29.74 26.36 -11.47
CA CYS A 79 -29.02 26.74 -10.28
C CYS A 79 -27.95 27.76 -10.63
N GLU A 80 -28.35 29.05 -10.67
CA GLU A 80 -27.38 30.13 -10.55
C GLU A 80 -26.62 29.98 -9.23
N MET A 81 -25.32 29.91 -9.32
CA MET A 81 -24.41 29.83 -8.17
C MET A 81 -24.48 31.11 -7.34
N PRO A 82 -24.93 31.12 -6.09
CA PRO A 82 -24.81 32.30 -5.25
C PRO A 82 -23.34 32.55 -4.93
N LYS A 83 -22.79 33.64 -5.41
CA LYS A 83 -21.52 34.21 -4.97
C LYS A 83 -21.68 34.75 -3.54
N GLY A 84 -21.26 33.97 -2.53
CA GLY A 84 -21.35 34.43 -1.12
C GLY A 84 -20.65 33.49 -0.15
N LYS A 85 -19.83 34.07 0.71
CA LYS A 85 -18.91 33.50 1.68
C LYS A 85 -19.44 32.33 2.53
N ASN A 86 -18.72 31.18 2.50
CA ASN A 86 -18.60 30.19 3.59
C ASN A 86 -19.88 29.56 4.18
N LYS A 87 -20.65 28.78 3.37
CA LYS A 87 -21.43 27.59 3.78
C LYS A 87 -22.13 27.04 2.54
N THR A 88 -21.48 26.18 1.78
CA THR A 88 -22.12 25.52 0.62
C THR A 88 -23.04 24.41 1.13
N ARG A 89 -24.30 24.75 1.41
CA ARG A 89 -25.39 23.82 1.62
C ARG A 89 -26.34 23.91 0.43
N TYR A 90 -26.54 22.77 -0.25
CA TYR A 90 -27.43 22.64 -1.38
C TYR A 90 -28.70 21.92 -0.94
N ASN A 91 -29.84 22.57 -1.04
CA ASN A 91 -31.15 21.98 -0.76
C ASN A 91 -31.72 21.39 -2.06
N LEU A 92 -32.03 20.10 -2.07
CA LEU A 92 -32.41 19.33 -3.26
C LEU A 92 -33.89 18.92 -3.24
N GLY A 93 -34.74 19.55 -2.43
CA GLY A 93 -36.16 19.22 -2.32
C GLY A 93 -36.46 17.94 -1.52
N PHE A 94 -35.67 16.89 -1.71
CA PHE A 94 -35.76 15.61 -0.99
C PHE A 94 -34.71 15.47 0.15
N GLY A 95 -33.86 16.45 0.31
CA GLY A 95 -32.81 16.51 1.31
C GLY A 95 -31.81 17.60 1.01
N ALA A 96 -30.69 17.64 1.73
CA ALA A 96 -29.64 18.60 1.50
C ALA A 96 -28.27 17.94 1.57
N ILE A 97 -27.33 18.49 0.80
CA ILE A 97 -25.93 18.14 0.89
C ILE A 97 -25.13 19.38 1.29
N TYR A 98 -24.07 19.19 2.08
CA TYR A 98 -23.21 20.29 2.50
C TYR A 98 -21.81 19.83 2.86
N GLN A 99 -20.87 20.76 2.80
CA GLN A 99 -19.49 20.51 3.22
C GLN A 99 -19.27 20.89 4.69
N ARG A 100 -18.50 20.07 5.39
CA ARG A 100 -18.05 20.36 6.75
C ARG A 100 -16.58 19.99 6.91
N LYS A 101 -15.84 20.88 7.58
CA LYS A 101 -14.45 20.66 7.95
C LYS A 101 -14.38 19.76 9.19
N THR A 102 -13.66 18.66 9.11
CA THR A 102 -13.45 17.76 10.25
C THR A 102 -12.46 18.37 11.26
N LYS A 103 -12.40 17.85 12.48
CA LYS A 103 -11.43 18.27 13.52
C LYS A 103 -9.97 18.21 13.03
N LYS A 104 -9.67 17.36 12.03
CA LYS A 104 -8.33 17.21 11.39
C LYS A 104 -8.15 18.12 10.16
N GLY A 105 -9.02 19.12 9.96
CA GLY A 105 -8.90 20.07 8.85
C GLY A 105 -9.39 19.59 7.48
N LYS A 106 -9.76 18.31 7.32
CA LYS A 106 -10.20 17.71 6.04
C LYS A 106 -11.67 18.08 5.77
N ILE A 107 -11.97 18.57 4.57
CA ILE A 107 -13.34 18.85 4.12
C ILE A 107 -14.01 17.54 3.68
N ARG A 108 -15.26 17.30 4.11
CA ARG A 108 -16.08 16.17 3.71
C ARG A 108 -17.49 16.61 3.38
N TRP A 109 -18.13 15.89 2.45
CA TRP A 109 -19.54 16.03 2.15
C TRP A 109 -20.40 15.32 3.17
N TYR A 110 -21.54 15.92 3.53
CA TYR A 110 -22.55 15.40 4.43
C TYR A 110 -23.90 15.39 3.74
N LEU A 111 -24.67 14.34 4.00
CA LEU A 111 -26.04 14.14 3.56
C LEU A 111 -26.98 14.49 4.74
N ASP A 112 -28.03 15.25 4.49
CA ASP A 112 -29.04 15.65 5.48
C ASP A 112 -30.41 15.39 4.87
N TYR A 113 -31.14 14.40 5.37
CA TYR A 113 -32.41 13.96 4.83
C TYR A 113 -33.35 13.48 5.92
N LYS A 114 -34.62 13.27 5.59
CA LYS A 114 -35.59 12.61 6.47
C LYS A 114 -35.69 11.15 6.07
N ASP A 115 -35.61 10.25 7.05
CA ASP A 115 -35.82 8.83 6.81
C ASP A 115 -37.30 8.52 6.57
N VAL A 116 -37.64 7.26 6.31
CA VAL A 116 -39.02 6.82 6.03
C VAL A 116 -40.02 7.04 7.18
N ASN A 117 -39.51 7.30 8.38
CA ASN A 117 -40.32 7.61 9.57
C ASN A 117 -40.42 9.12 9.81
N GLY A 118 -39.88 9.95 8.89
CA GLY A 118 -39.85 11.40 9.03
C GLY A 118 -38.74 11.94 9.94
N MET A 119 -37.92 11.09 10.51
CA MET A 119 -36.82 11.47 11.41
C MET A 119 -35.64 12.01 10.59
N ARG A 120 -35.10 13.14 11.03
CA ARG A 120 -33.95 13.75 10.37
C ARG A 120 -32.68 12.94 10.60
N GLN A 121 -32.00 12.58 9.50
CA GLN A 121 -30.75 11.85 9.50
C GLN A 121 -29.64 12.71 8.90
N GLN A 122 -28.46 12.65 9.53
CA GLN A 122 -27.24 13.28 9.00
C GLN A 122 -26.11 12.26 8.98
N ARG A 123 -25.50 12.08 7.81
CA ARG A 123 -24.37 11.18 7.66
C ARG A 123 -23.31 11.71 6.70
N VAL A 124 -22.08 11.21 6.81
CA VAL A 124 -21.00 11.53 5.88
C VAL A 124 -21.28 10.82 4.56
N ALA A 125 -21.14 11.52 3.44
CA ALA A 125 -21.05 10.91 2.12
C ALA A 125 -19.67 10.25 1.99
N ALA A 126 -19.65 8.92 1.97
CA ALA A 126 -18.41 8.15 2.09
C ALA A 126 -17.56 8.23 0.83
N HIS A 127 -18.20 8.34 -0.35
CA HIS A 127 -17.57 8.27 -1.67
C HIS A 127 -17.58 9.60 -2.43
N ALA A 128 -18.26 10.62 -1.91
CA ALA A 128 -18.43 11.89 -2.60
C ALA A 128 -17.15 12.75 -2.56
N VAL A 129 -16.64 13.08 -3.73
CA VAL A 129 -15.55 14.05 -3.94
C VAL A 129 -16.14 15.39 -4.39
N THR A 130 -17.18 15.37 -5.22
CA THR A 130 -17.88 16.54 -5.74
C THR A 130 -19.28 16.68 -5.15
N ALA A 131 -19.92 17.83 -5.37
CA ALA A 131 -21.32 18.04 -4.99
C ALA A 131 -22.26 17.05 -5.71
N ASN A 132 -21.99 16.77 -6.98
CA ASN A 132 -22.76 15.82 -7.79
C ASN A 132 -22.67 14.40 -7.24
N ASP A 133 -21.49 13.96 -6.80
CA ASP A 133 -21.31 12.65 -6.17
C ASP A 133 -22.14 12.55 -4.87
N ALA A 134 -22.15 13.62 -4.07
CA ALA A 134 -22.93 13.68 -2.83
C ALA A 134 -24.44 13.65 -3.09
N GLU A 135 -24.90 14.30 -4.17
CA GLU A 135 -26.29 14.26 -4.60
C GLU A 135 -26.71 12.86 -5.05
N ILE A 136 -25.91 12.18 -5.87
CA ILE A 136 -26.14 10.81 -6.30
C ILE A 136 -26.19 9.87 -5.09
N GLU A 137 -25.27 10.02 -4.13
CA GLU A 137 -25.24 9.21 -2.93
C GLU A 137 -26.48 9.46 -2.06
N LEU A 138 -26.96 10.72 -1.96
CA LEU A 138 -28.20 11.07 -1.24
C LEU A 138 -29.43 10.43 -1.90
N LYS A 139 -29.56 10.51 -3.23
CA LYS A 139 -30.64 9.85 -3.98
C LYS A 139 -30.68 8.36 -3.73
N ASN A 140 -29.54 7.69 -3.80
CA ASN A 140 -29.42 6.25 -3.56
C ASN A 140 -29.82 5.86 -2.14
N VAL A 141 -29.48 6.67 -1.15
CA VAL A 141 -29.88 6.46 0.24
C VAL A 141 -31.39 6.50 0.40
N ILE A 142 -32.01 7.56 -0.12
CA ILE A 142 -33.46 7.75 -0.01
C ILE A 142 -34.21 6.63 -0.76
N LEU A 143 -33.77 6.26 -1.95
CA LEU A 143 -34.35 5.14 -2.73
C LEU A 143 -34.26 3.83 -1.94
N ASN A 144 -33.12 3.53 -1.33
CA ASN A 144 -32.93 2.33 -0.52
C ASN A 144 -33.82 2.32 0.74
N GLU A 145 -34.00 3.46 1.39
CA GLU A 145 -34.90 3.62 2.53
C GLU A 145 -36.36 3.40 2.13
N HIS A 146 -36.82 3.98 1.02
CA HIS A 146 -38.16 3.75 0.49
C HIS A 146 -38.37 2.30 0.05
N ALA A 147 -37.40 1.68 -0.61
CA ALA A 147 -37.45 0.26 -0.97
C ALA A 147 -37.63 -0.64 0.27
N ARG A 148 -36.93 -0.31 1.38
CA ARG A 148 -37.11 -1.02 2.66
C ARG A 148 -38.53 -0.86 3.22
N LYS A 149 -39.12 0.34 3.15
CA LYS A 149 -40.48 0.60 3.64
C LYS A 149 -41.52 -0.16 2.81
N CYS A 150 -41.36 -0.22 1.50
CA CYS A 150 -42.26 -0.92 0.58
C CYS A 150 -42.11 -2.45 0.64
N GLY A 151 -41.28 -2.99 1.54
CA GLY A 151 -41.04 -4.43 1.61
C GLY A 151 -40.37 -5.01 0.37
N VAL A 152 -39.90 -4.15 -0.54
CA VAL A 152 -39.07 -4.55 -1.67
C VAL A 152 -37.73 -4.98 -1.09
N LYS A 153 -37.65 -6.23 -0.64
CA LYS A 153 -36.37 -6.90 -0.43
C LYS A 153 -35.70 -6.85 -1.79
N ASN A 154 -34.69 -5.99 -1.96
CA ASN A 154 -33.81 -6.11 -3.11
C ASN A 154 -33.49 -7.60 -3.21
N LYS A 155 -33.93 -8.23 -4.33
CA LYS A 155 -33.67 -9.64 -4.58
C LYS A 155 -32.15 -9.75 -4.55
N LYS A 156 -31.62 -10.18 -3.40
CA LYS A 156 -30.18 -10.28 -3.17
C LYS A 156 -29.63 -11.13 -4.29
N ARG A 157 -28.65 -10.62 -5.02
CA ARG A 157 -28.01 -11.40 -6.09
C ARG A 157 -27.38 -12.62 -5.41
N GLU A 158 -28.00 -13.77 -5.62
CA GLU A 158 -27.42 -15.05 -5.26
C GLU A 158 -26.24 -15.26 -6.19
N ILE A 159 -25.06 -15.19 -5.66
CA ILE A 159 -23.82 -15.34 -6.44
C ILE A 159 -22.89 -16.31 -5.73
N GLY A 160 -22.40 -17.29 -6.46
CA GLY A 160 -21.41 -18.24 -5.99
C GLY A 160 -20.03 -17.62 -5.83
N PHE A 161 -19.23 -18.20 -4.95
CA PHE A 161 -17.87 -17.72 -4.66
C PHE A 161 -17.00 -17.65 -5.92
N SER A 162 -17.04 -18.65 -6.80
CA SER A 162 -16.24 -18.69 -8.03
C SER A 162 -16.63 -17.55 -8.97
N ALA A 163 -17.93 -17.34 -9.22
CA ALA A 163 -18.40 -16.27 -10.08
C ALA A 163 -18.04 -14.88 -9.55
N PHE A 164 -18.17 -14.67 -8.23
CA PHE A 164 -17.77 -13.41 -7.62
C PHE A 164 -16.24 -13.21 -7.64
N SER A 165 -15.46 -14.28 -7.53
CA SER A 165 -14.00 -14.23 -7.65
C SER A 165 -13.55 -13.74 -9.02
N GLU A 166 -14.23 -14.13 -10.09
CA GLU A 166 -13.96 -13.67 -11.46
C GLU A 166 -14.30 -12.18 -11.62
N ILE A 167 -15.45 -11.73 -11.09
CA ILE A 167 -15.83 -10.32 -11.06
C ILE A 167 -14.77 -9.50 -10.30
N TYR A 168 -14.36 -9.97 -9.12
CA TYR A 168 -13.31 -9.32 -8.34
C TYR A 168 -12.00 -9.16 -9.12
N LEU A 169 -11.57 -10.20 -9.82
CA LEU A 169 -10.33 -10.16 -10.62
C LEU A 169 -10.45 -9.23 -11.82
N ARG A 170 -11.56 -9.32 -12.56
CA ARG A 170 -11.78 -8.59 -13.80
C ARG A 170 -12.00 -7.10 -13.55
N ASP A 171 -12.93 -6.78 -12.65
CA ASP A 171 -13.47 -5.44 -12.55
C ASP A 171 -12.78 -4.61 -11.45
N TYR A 172 -12.28 -5.26 -10.41
CA TYR A 172 -11.65 -4.59 -9.29
C TYR A 172 -10.13 -4.73 -9.25
N ALA A 173 -9.60 -5.96 -9.26
CA ALA A 173 -8.18 -6.18 -9.07
C ALA A 173 -7.34 -5.76 -10.28
N ALA A 174 -7.88 -5.94 -11.50
CA ALA A 174 -7.21 -5.52 -12.73
C ALA A 174 -7.19 -3.99 -12.89
N VAL A 175 -8.27 -3.31 -12.48
CA VAL A 175 -8.43 -1.85 -12.65
C VAL A 175 -7.72 -1.06 -11.56
N VAL A 176 -7.86 -1.47 -10.29
CA VAL A 176 -7.43 -0.65 -9.13
C VAL A 176 -6.00 -0.92 -8.69
N LYS A 177 -5.47 -2.12 -8.86
CA LYS A 177 -4.14 -2.48 -8.29
C LYS A 177 -3.33 -3.48 -9.13
N ILE A 178 -2.79 -3.04 -10.21
CA ILE A 178 -1.89 -3.84 -11.08
C ILE A 178 -0.76 -4.54 -10.30
N ARG A 179 -0.21 -3.92 -9.24
CA ARG A 179 0.92 -4.49 -8.45
C ARG A 179 0.55 -5.71 -7.61
N SER A 180 -0.67 -5.79 -7.08
CA SER A 180 -1.12 -6.93 -6.25
C SER A 180 -1.91 -7.98 -7.03
N TYR A 181 -2.28 -7.71 -8.28
CA TYR A 181 -3.10 -8.61 -9.10
C TYR A 181 -2.56 -10.04 -9.13
N ARG A 182 -1.27 -10.22 -9.44
CA ARG A 182 -0.64 -11.56 -9.50
C ARG A 182 -0.70 -12.29 -8.16
N THR A 183 -0.55 -11.57 -7.06
CA THR A 183 -0.61 -12.14 -5.70
C THR A 183 -2.06 -12.47 -5.34
N ASP A 184 -2.99 -11.56 -5.63
CA ASP A 184 -4.42 -11.77 -5.38
C ASP A 184 -4.93 -12.96 -6.21
N TYR A 185 -4.55 -13.07 -7.49
CA TYR A 185 -4.86 -14.22 -8.35
C TYR A 185 -4.36 -15.53 -7.77
N GLY A 186 -3.09 -15.60 -7.34
CA GLY A 186 -2.52 -16.80 -6.72
C GLY A 186 -3.23 -17.19 -5.41
N ASN A 187 -3.60 -16.21 -4.59
CA ASN A 187 -4.35 -16.45 -3.36
C ASN A 187 -5.79 -16.88 -3.65
N LEU A 188 -6.45 -16.26 -4.65
CA LEU A 188 -7.81 -16.63 -5.05
C LEU A 188 -7.91 -18.08 -5.50
N LYS A 189 -6.94 -18.56 -6.29
CA LYS A 189 -6.90 -19.97 -6.68
C LYS A 189 -7.04 -20.89 -5.46
N GLY A 190 -6.31 -20.61 -4.39
CA GLY A 190 -6.38 -21.38 -3.16
C GLY A 190 -7.69 -21.22 -2.35
N LEU A 191 -8.35 -20.07 -2.47
CA LEU A 191 -9.68 -19.85 -1.89
C LEU A 191 -10.77 -20.55 -2.72
N SER A 192 -10.70 -20.45 -4.05
CA SER A 192 -11.66 -21.09 -4.96
C SER A 192 -11.62 -22.61 -4.89
N GLU A 193 -10.46 -23.23 -4.60
CA GLU A 193 -10.38 -24.67 -4.34
C GLU A 193 -11.23 -25.10 -3.14
N TYR A 194 -11.42 -24.24 -2.15
CA TYR A 194 -12.13 -24.58 -0.90
C TYR A 194 -13.59 -24.15 -0.91
N PHE A 195 -13.88 -22.93 -1.41
CA PHE A 195 -15.21 -22.32 -1.40
C PHE A 195 -15.98 -22.49 -2.72
N LYS A 196 -15.45 -23.23 -3.65
CA LYS A 196 -15.80 -23.40 -5.06
C LYS A 196 -17.26 -23.09 -5.43
N ASP A 197 -18.17 -23.91 -4.94
CA ASP A 197 -19.58 -23.90 -5.35
C ASP A 197 -20.50 -23.28 -4.28
N MET A 198 -19.89 -22.72 -3.21
CA MET A 198 -20.67 -22.12 -2.13
C MET A 198 -21.20 -20.75 -2.54
N GLU A 199 -22.41 -20.43 -2.16
CA GLU A 199 -22.89 -19.07 -2.24
C GLU A 199 -22.17 -18.18 -1.21
N LEU A 200 -21.94 -16.90 -1.55
CA LEU A 200 -21.24 -15.99 -0.65
C LEU A 200 -21.92 -15.89 0.73
N ARG A 201 -23.25 -16.01 0.78
CA ARG A 201 -24.05 -15.93 2.01
C ARG A 201 -23.90 -17.16 2.91
N GLU A 202 -23.49 -18.30 2.37
CA GLU A 202 -23.28 -19.53 3.12
C GLU A 202 -21.95 -19.55 3.86
N ILE A 203 -21.02 -18.66 3.48
CA ILE A 203 -19.70 -18.60 4.08
C ILE A 203 -19.81 -18.09 5.52
N THR A 204 -19.54 -18.98 6.48
CA THR A 204 -19.55 -18.65 7.91
C THR A 204 -18.16 -18.41 8.47
N PRO A 205 -18.03 -17.71 9.62
CA PRO A 205 -16.74 -17.57 10.30
C PRO A 205 -16.08 -18.91 10.64
N MET A 206 -16.89 -19.94 10.96
CA MET A 206 -16.40 -21.30 11.25
C MET A 206 -15.78 -21.94 10.02
N MET A 207 -16.39 -21.80 8.84
CA MET A 207 -15.85 -22.32 7.58
C MET A 207 -14.51 -21.65 7.24
N ILE A 208 -14.38 -20.35 7.47
CA ILE A 208 -13.13 -19.62 7.29
C ILE A 208 -12.06 -20.15 8.26
N GLN A 209 -12.43 -20.49 9.49
CA GLN A 209 -11.51 -21.12 10.45
C GLN A 209 -11.07 -22.52 10.00
N LYS A 210 -12.00 -23.36 9.51
CA LYS A 210 -11.67 -24.66 8.94
C LYS A 210 -10.75 -24.54 7.73
N PHE A 211 -11.00 -23.59 6.83
CA PHE A 211 -10.10 -23.27 5.72
C PHE A 211 -8.69 -22.92 6.21
N ARG A 212 -8.56 -22.07 7.22
CA ARG A 212 -7.26 -21.68 7.80
C ARG A 212 -6.51 -22.89 8.36
N ALA A 213 -7.23 -23.76 9.09
CA ALA A 213 -6.64 -24.99 9.63
C ALA A 213 -6.15 -25.90 8.52
N SER A 214 -6.93 -26.10 7.45
CA SER A 214 -6.54 -26.90 6.29
C SER A 214 -5.32 -26.34 5.55
N ARG A 215 -5.16 -24.99 5.52
CA ARG A 215 -3.96 -24.38 4.92
C ARG A 215 -2.71 -24.58 5.77
N LEU A 216 -2.85 -24.56 7.09
CA LEU A 216 -1.74 -24.88 8.00
C LEU A 216 -1.33 -26.36 7.88
N SER A 217 -2.29 -27.29 7.84
CA SER A 217 -2.00 -28.72 7.67
C SER A 217 -1.33 -29.04 6.31
N LYS A 218 -1.61 -28.24 5.27
CA LYS A 218 -0.91 -28.30 3.98
C LYS A 218 0.48 -27.62 4.00
N GLY A 219 1.03 -27.26 5.17
CA GLY A 219 2.35 -26.68 5.32
C GLY A 219 2.44 -25.17 5.04
N ASN A 220 1.32 -24.46 4.82
CA ASN A 220 1.36 -23.02 4.66
C ASN A 220 1.70 -22.33 5.99
N SER A 221 2.46 -21.26 5.90
CA SER A 221 2.79 -20.47 7.07
C SER A 221 1.59 -19.67 7.58
N ARG A 222 1.59 -19.29 8.89
CA ARG A 222 0.59 -18.39 9.50
C ARG A 222 0.43 -17.10 8.70
N SER A 223 1.54 -16.49 8.26
CA SER A 223 1.53 -15.27 7.45
C SER A 223 0.87 -15.47 6.08
N THR A 224 1.16 -16.59 5.40
CA THR A 224 0.50 -16.94 4.13
C THR A 224 -0.99 -17.15 4.34
N THR A 225 -1.37 -17.86 5.39
CA THR A 225 -2.78 -18.10 5.76
C THR A 225 -3.51 -16.80 6.09
N ASN A 226 -2.87 -15.86 6.79
CA ASN A 226 -3.42 -14.53 7.05
C ASN A 226 -3.68 -13.74 5.77
N ARG A 227 -2.84 -13.88 4.74
CA ARG A 227 -3.05 -13.21 3.44
C ARG A 227 -4.27 -13.73 2.70
N TYR A 228 -4.56 -15.03 2.76
CA TYR A 228 -5.81 -15.58 2.23
C TYR A 228 -7.03 -14.94 2.91
N VAL A 229 -7.01 -14.87 4.25
CA VAL A 229 -8.13 -14.27 4.99
C VAL A 229 -8.27 -12.78 4.72
N ALA A 230 -7.17 -12.06 4.60
CA ALA A 230 -7.18 -10.63 4.25
C ALA A 230 -7.78 -10.39 2.86
N LEU A 231 -7.44 -11.23 1.88
CA LEU A 231 -8.03 -11.17 0.54
C LEU A 231 -9.51 -11.50 0.57
N LEU A 232 -9.90 -12.60 1.26
CA LEU A 232 -11.30 -12.99 1.43
C LEU A 232 -12.10 -11.85 2.08
N LYS A 233 -11.58 -11.25 3.16
CA LYS A 233 -12.22 -10.10 3.82
C LYS A 233 -12.43 -8.92 2.88
N LYS A 234 -11.45 -8.63 2.03
CA LYS A 234 -11.54 -7.57 1.03
C LYS A 234 -12.60 -7.86 -0.02
N MET A 235 -12.64 -9.08 -0.55
CA MET A 235 -13.65 -9.52 -1.52
C MET A 235 -15.06 -9.46 -0.94
N LEU A 236 -15.26 -9.96 0.29
CA LEU A 236 -16.58 -9.96 0.92
C LEU A 236 -17.04 -8.54 1.30
N ASN A 237 -16.13 -7.59 1.56
CA ASN A 237 -16.51 -6.18 1.68
C ASN A 237 -17.02 -5.62 0.34
N LEU A 238 -16.34 -5.93 -0.76
CA LEU A 238 -16.82 -5.55 -2.08
C LEU A 238 -18.18 -6.18 -2.39
N ALA A 239 -18.41 -7.44 -2.00
CA ALA A 239 -19.70 -8.10 -2.14
C ALA A 239 -20.83 -7.40 -1.34
N ILE A 240 -20.50 -6.75 -0.22
CA ILE A 240 -21.45 -5.89 0.51
C ILE A 240 -21.74 -4.60 -0.27
N GLU A 241 -20.70 -3.96 -0.82
CA GLU A 241 -20.84 -2.75 -1.64
C GLU A 241 -21.71 -3.02 -2.87
N GLU A 242 -21.57 -4.21 -3.48
CA GLU A 242 -22.36 -4.68 -4.61
C GLU A 242 -23.77 -5.23 -4.24
N GLY A 243 -24.14 -5.23 -2.94
CA GLY A 243 -25.42 -5.70 -2.46
C GLY A 243 -25.61 -7.21 -2.46
N CYS A 244 -24.55 -7.98 -2.64
CA CYS A 244 -24.58 -9.46 -2.60
C CYS A 244 -24.58 -10.03 -1.17
N LEU A 245 -24.07 -9.27 -0.20
CA LEU A 245 -24.01 -9.64 1.24
C LEU A 245 -24.47 -8.49 2.12
N GLU A 246 -24.99 -8.83 3.30
CA GLU A 246 -25.31 -7.84 4.36
C GLU A 246 -24.14 -7.60 5.31
N GLN A 247 -23.44 -8.66 5.66
CA GLN A 247 -22.35 -8.62 6.63
C GLN A 247 -21.18 -9.49 6.16
N ASN A 248 -19.96 -9.05 6.48
CA ASN A 248 -18.77 -9.80 6.14
C ASN A 248 -18.41 -10.78 7.28
N PRO A 249 -18.57 -12.10 7.08
CA PRO A 249 -18.24 -13.09 8.09
C PRO A 249 -16.75 -13.13 8.44
N ALA A 250 -15.86 -12.72 7.52
CA ALA A 250 -14.42 -12.70 7.75
C ALA A 250 -13.98 -11.63 8.76
N THR A 251 -14.83 -10.65 9.10
CA THR A 251 -14.49 -9.63 10.11
C THR A 251 -14.36 -10.21 11.50
N LYS A 252 -15.15 -11.26 11.80
CA LYS A 252 -15.15 -11.96 13.10
C LYS A 252 -13.93 -12.90 13.26
N VAL A 253 -13.14 -13.12 12.20
CA VAL A 253 -12.01 -14.03 12.24
C VAL A 253 -10.72 -13.26 12.59
N LYS A 254 -10.17 -13.51 13.78
CA LYS A 254 -8.88 -12.95 14.21
C LYS A 254 -7.74 -13.59 13.41
N LEU A 255 -6.81 -12.77 12.91
CA LEU A 255 -5.61 -13.26 12.23
C LEU A 255 -4.66 -13.94 13.22
N TYR A 256 -3.83 -14.85 12.72
CA TYR A 256 -2.76 -15.46 13.52
C TYR A 256 -1.72 -14.41 13.89
N SER A 257 -1.13 -14.54 15.09
CA SER A 257 0.05 -13.74 15.46
C SER A 257 1.23 -14.11 14.55
N GLU A 258 1.93 -13.09 14.07
CA GLU A 258 3.12 -13.24 13.23
C GLU A 258 4.40 -12.80 13.98
N LYS A 259 4.30 -12.59 15.31
CA LYS A 259 5.43 -12.13 16.15
C LYS A 259 6.62 -13.08 16.12
N ASP A 260 6.35 -14.38 16.06
CA ASP A 260 7.37 -15.46 16.09
C ASP A 260 8.22 -15.51 14.80
N ARG A 261 7.95 -14.64 13.83
CA ARG A 261 8.62 -14.58 12.52
C ARG A 261 9.49 -13.35 12.31
N LEU A 262 9.72 -12.58 13.35
CA LEU A 262 10.65 -11.45 13.25
C LEU A 262 12.04 -12.02 12.98
N ARG A 263 12.48 -11.82 11.73
CA ARG A 263 13.80 -12.25 11.29
C ARG A 263 14.82 -11.23 11.75
N THR A 264 15.80 -11.69 12.50
CA THR A 264 16.88 -10.89 13.07
C THR A 264 18.25 -11.22 12.46
N ARG A 265 18.30 -12.08 11.41
CA ARG A 265 19.55 -12.48 10.76
C ARG A 265 20.24 -11.27 10.14
N THR A 266 21.46 -11.02 10.57
CA THR A 266 22.40 -10.07 9.99
C THR A 266 23.62 -10.81 9.45
N ILE A 267 24.32 -10.24 8.47
CA ILE A 267 25.58 -10.78 7.99
C ILE A 267 26.73 -10.28 8.87
N THR A 268 27.60 -11.18 9.31
CA THR A 268 28.83 -10.83 10.03
C THR A 268 29.87 -10.27 9.07
N GLU A 269 30.88 -9.55 9.56
CA GLU A 269 31.99 -9.02 8.74
C GLU A 269 32.75 -10.14 8.02
N LYS A 270 32.99 -11.26 8.70
CA LYS A 270 33.62 -12.44 8.10
C LYS A 270 32.81 -13.04 6.97
N GLU A 271 31.48 -13.19 7.17
CA GLU A 271 30.58 -13.68 6.13
C GLU A 271 30.48 -12.71 4.95
N GLU A 272 30.49 -11.40 5.23
CA GLU A 272 30.48 -10.37 4.20
C GLU A 272 31.70 -10.48 3.29
N HIS A 273 32.88 -10.60 3.89
CA HIS A 273 34.13 -10.78 3.14
C HIS A 273 34.09 -12.03 2.25
N MET A 274 33.75 -13.19 2.83
CA MET A 274 33.60 -14.44 2.09
C MET A 274 32.55 -14.33 0.97
N LEU A 275 31.43 -13.64 1.22
CA LEU A 275 30.38 -13.45 0.22
C LEU A 275 30.88 -12.61 -0.96
N LEU A 276 31.58 -11.49 -0.68
CA LEU A 276 32.11 -10.59 -1.70
C LEU A 276 33.23 -11.22 -2.52
N GLU A 277 34.02 -12.12 -1.97
CA GLU A 277 35.03 -12.92 -2.70
C GLU A 277 34.39 -13.89 -3.69
N GLU A 278 33.31 -14.56 -3.27
CA GLU A 278 32.61 -15.56 -4.06
C GLU A 278 31.58 -14.98 -5.02
N CYS A 279 31.36 -13.66 -4.99
CA CYS A 279 30.44 -13.00 -5.89
C CYS A 279 31.08 -12.70 -7.26
N SER A 280 30.30 -12.87 -8.33
CA SER A 280 30.65 -12.28 -9.61
C SER A 280 30.55 -10.76 -9.56
N GLU A 281 31.43 -10.06 -10.28
CA GLU A 281 31.58 -8.59 -10.25
C GLU A 281 30.24 -7.83 -10.38
N HIS A 282 29.37 -8.27 -11.30
CA HIS A 282 28.07 -7.63 -11.53
C HIS A 282 27.09 -7.71 -10.35
N ILE A 283 27.30 -8.66 -9.38
CA ILE A 283 26.47 -8.80 -8.18
C ILE A 283 27.17 -8.17 -6.98
N LYS A 284 28.49 -8.20 -6.96
CA LYS A 284 29.32 -7.69 -5.90
C LYS A 284 28.96 -6.23 -5.56
N LEU A 285 28.89 -5.37 -6.56
CA LEU A 285 28.51 -3.97 -6.36
C LEU A 285 27.06 -3.82 -5.87
N ILE A 286 26.13 -4.65 -6.33
CA ILE A 286 24.73 -4.63 -5.83
C ILE A 286 24.67 -4.97 -4.34
N ILE A 287 25.49 -5.91 -3.88
CA ILE A 287 25.61 -6.27 -2.45
C ILE A 287 26.23 -5.10 -1.67
N ILE A 288 27.31 -4.50 -2.19
CA ILE A 288 27.97 -3.33 -1.58
C ILE A 288 26.97 -2.18 -1.44
N VAL A 289 26.20 -1.87 -2.48
CA VAL A 289 25.14 -0.84 -2.39
C VAL A 289 24.12 -1.20 -1.32
N ALA A 290 23.65 -2.45 -1.26
CA ALA A 290 22.67 -2.87 -0.27
C ALA A 290 23.19 -2.71 1.18
N LEU A 291 24.44 -3.07 1.44
CA LEU A 291 25.08 -2.99 2.75
C LEU A 291 25.41 -1.56 3.20
N ASN A 292 25.65 -0.64 2.23
CA ASN A 292 26.06 0.73 2.54
C ASN A 292 24.90 1.75 2.44
N THR A 293 23.72 1.35 1.93
CA THR A 293 22.57 2.26 1.76
C THR A 293 21.29 1.74 2.40
N GLY A 294 21.23 0.45 2.70
CA GLY A 294 20.00 -0.20 3.16
C GLY A 294 18.85 -0.17 2.15
N MET A 295 19.08 0.14 0.88
CA MET A 295 18.05 0.18 -0.16
C MET A 295 17.42 -1.20 -0.38
N ARG A 296 16.15 -1.22 -0.83
CA ARG A 296 15.49 -2.48 -1.21
C ARG A 296 16.05 -2.98 -2.54
N LEU A 297 16.09 -4.32 -2.72
CA LEU A 297 16.59 -4.90 -3.97
C LEU A 297 15.94 -4.28 -5.23
N GLY A 298 14.63 -4.10 -5.21
CA GLY A 298 13.93 -3.49 -6.35
C GLY A 298 14.28 -2.03 -6.58
N GLU A 299 14.66 -1.27 -5.54
CA GLU A 299 15.16 0.11 -5.66
C GLU A 299 16.56 0.11 -6.28
N ILE A 300 17.43 -0.81 -5.85
CA ILE A 300 18.80 -0.95 -6.40
C ILE A 300 18.75 -1.38 -7.87
N LEU A 301 17.98 -2.42 -8.22
CA LEU A 301 17.94 -2.93 -9.59
C LEU A 301 17.30 -1.95 -10.59
N ASN A 302 16.46 -1.03 -10.12
CA ASN A 302 15.86 0.02 -10.95
C ASN A 302 16.58 1.37 -10.84
N LEU A 303 17.74 1.43 -10.20
CA LEU A 303 18.49 2.66 -10.01
C LEU A 303 18.99 3.20 -11.36
N GLN A 304 18.78 4.49 -11.56
CA GLN A 304 19.22 5.21 -12.75
C GLN A 304 20.34 6.20 -12.41
N TRP A 305 21.19 6.52 -13.38
CA TRP A 305 22.32 7.42 -13.17
C TRP A 305 21.89 8.85 -12.86
N ASP A 306 20.75 9.30 -13.37
CA ASP A 306 20.17 10.62 -13.06
C ASP A 306 19.69 10.74 -11.61
N GLN A 307 19.56 9.61 -10.90
CA GLN A 307 19.22 9.56 -9.48
C GLN A 307 20.48 9.60 -8.58
N ILE A 308 21.66 9.51 -9.14
CA ILE A 308 22.94 9.52 -8.41
C ILE A 308 23.64 10.85 -8.66
N ASP A 309 23.64 11.70 -7.65
CA ASP A 309 24.46 12.91 -7.65
C ASP A 309 25.80 12.60 -6.97
N LEU A 310 26.84 12.38 -7.79
CA LEU A 310 28.18 12.12 -7.29
C LEU A 310 28.85 13.38 -6.74
N SER A 311 28.46 14.58 -7.16
CA SER A 311 29.01 15.83 -6.65
C SER A 311 28.55 16.09 -5.21
N SER A 312 27.27 15.90 -4.95
CA SER A 312 26.67 16.01 -3.61
C SER A 312 26.76 14.70 -2.81
N ARG A 313 27.24 13.61 -3.43
CA ARG A 313 27.34 12.27 -2.83
C ARG A 313 26.00 11.73 -2.29
N ILE A 314 24.94 11.83 -3.08
CA ILE A 314 23.58 11.47 -2.70
C ILE A 314 22.92 10.59 -3.77
N ILE A 315 22.18 9.57 -3.33
CA ILE A 315 21.24 8.82 -4.16
C ILE A 315 19.82 9.29 -3.86
N ARG A 316 19.08 9.73 -4.88
CA ARG A 316 17.67 10.09 -4.81
C ARG A 316 16.79 8.86 -5.12
N VAL A 317 16.08 8.34 -4.14
CA VAL A 317 15.21 7.16 -4.27
C VAL A 317 13.77 7.59 -4.42
N GLU A 318 13.22 7.55 -5.63
CA GLU A 318 11.90 8.10 -5.97
C GLU A 318 10.76 7.08 -5.92
N LYS A 319 10.99 5.88 -6.45
CA LYS A 319 9.94 4.86 -6.61
C LYS A 319 9.84 3.96 -5.39
N THR A 320 9.48 4.53 -4.24
CA THR A 320 9.27 3.73 -3.02
C THR A 320 7.87 3.11 -2.99
N LYS A 321 7.70 2.03 -2.22
CA LYS A 321 6.39 1.42 -1.98
C LYS A 321 5.40 2.38 -1.28
N SER A 322 5.93 3.34 -0.52
CA SER A 322 5.18 4.37 0.21
C SER A 322 4.92 5.65 -0.60
N GLY A 323 5.48 5.77 -1.80
CA GLY A 323 5.37 6.97 -2.64
C GLY A 323 6.25 8.15 -2.18
N LEU A 324 6.99 8.01 -1.08
CA LEU A 324 7.84 9.07 -0.54
C LEU A 324 9.23 9.02 -1.19
N VAL A 325 9.72 10.17 -1.61
CA VAL A 325 11.11 10.36 -2.05
C VAL A 325 12.01 10.39 -0.80
N ARG A 326 13.19 9.77 -0.88
CA ARG A 326 14.22 9.90 0.15
C ARG A 326 15.59 10.03 -0.47
N TYR A 327 16.47 10.66 0.27
CA TYR A 327 17.86 10.88 -0.09
C TYR A 327 18.75 10.00 0.78
N VAL A 328 19.66 9.26 0.15
CA VAL A 328 20.59 8.34 0.84
C VAL A 328 22.01 8.82 0.54
N PRO A 329 22.76 9.30 1.57
CA PRO A 329 24.13 9.74 1.38
C PRO A 329 25.05 8.57 1.04
N LEU A 330 26.10 8.83 0.25
CA LEU A 330 27.14 7.89 -0.09
C LEU A 330 28.31 8.04 0.88
N ASN A 331 28.77 6.93 1.46
CA ASN A 331 30.06 6.91 2.14
C ASN A 331 31.21 6.89 1.12
N ASN A 332 32.41 7.19 1.56
CA ASN A 332 33.59 7.28 0.68
C ASN A 332 33.81 6.00 -0.12
N PHE A 333 33.65 4.84 0.48
CA PHE A 333 33.86 3.56 -0.19
C PHE A 333 32.87 3.38 -1.35
N LEU A 334 31.57 3.54 -1.09
CA LEU A 334 30.54 3.39 -2.13
C LEU A 334 30.65 4.47 -3.22
N TYR A 335 31.03 5.69 -2.85
CA TYR A 335 31.30 6.76 -3.80
C TYR A 335 32.35 6.36 -4.83
N HIS A 336 33.51 5.85 -4.40
CA HIS A 336 34.56 5.42 -5.31
C HIS A 336 34.16 4.23 -6.18
N GLU A 337 33.42 3.28 -5.64
CA GLU A 337 32.91 2.15 -6.42
C GLU A 337 31.90 2.60 -7.49
N LEU A 338 31.02 3.55 -7.20
CA LEU A 338 30.09 4.10 -8.19
C LEU A 338 30.80 4.97 -9.23
N LEU A 339 31.81 5.73 -8.83
CA LEU A 339 32.64 6.53 -9.74
C LEU A 339 33.36 5.63 -10.73
N ARG A 340 33.96 4.53 -10.26
CA ARG A 340 34.60 3.50 -11.11
C ARG A 340 33.61 2.89 -12.08
N LEU A 341 32.41 2.56 -11.64
CA LEU A 341 31.37 2.02 -12.50
C LEU A 341 30.93 3.05 -13.57
N GLN A 342 30.82 4.33 -13.18
CA GLN A 342 30.44 5.40 -14.09
C GLN A 342 31.45 5.58 -15.24
N SER A 343 32.75 5.46 -14.97
CA SER A 343 33.81 5.61 -16.00
C SER A 343 33.76 4.51 -17.06
N THR A 344 33.19 3.33 -16.73
CA THR A 344 33.08 2.19 -17.64
C THR A 344 31.68 2.06 -18.26
N ARG A 345 30.76 3.01 -17.96
CA ARG A 345 29.39 2.90 -18.45
C ARG A 345 29.28 3.16 -19.94
N ASN A 346 28.53 2.33 -20.63
CA ASN A 346 27.95 2.63 -21.93
C ASN A 346 26.72 3.52 -21.70
N GLN A 347 26.32 4.38 -22.61
CA GLN A 347 25.28 5.42 -22.53
C GLN A 347 23.90 5.00 -21.94
N ASN A 348 23.85 3.95 -21.15
CA ASN A 348 22.64 3.43 -20.53
C ASN A 348 22.23 4.26 -19.33
N ALA A 349 20.94 4.57 -19.22
CA ALA A 349 20.38 5.27 -18.06
C ALA A 349 20.42 4.43 -16.78
N THR A 350 20.26 3.09 -16.89
CA THR A 350 20.20 2.16 -15.75
C THR A 350 21.61 1.80 -15.27
N VAL A 351 21.80 1.79 -13.94
CA VAL A 351 23.10 1.51 -13.31
C VAL A 351 23.48 0.04 -13.41
N PHE A 352 22.55 -0.87 -13.13
CA PHE A 352 22.81 -2.31 -13.06
C PHE A 352 22.23 -3.06 -14.26
N LEU A 353 23.11 -3.52 -15.13
CA LEU A 353 22.78 -4.24 -16.35
C LEU A 353 23.22 -5.68 -16.28
N ASN A 354 22.53 -6.54 -17.01
CA ASN A 354 22.97 -7.91 -17.25
C ASN A 354 24.14 -7.88 -18.22
N SER A 355 25.31 -8.38 -17.80
CA SER A 355 26.54 -8.36 -18.60
C SER A 355 26.45 -9.11 -19.93
N LYS A 356 25.56 -10.12 -20.04
CA LYS A 356 25.38 -10.93 -21.25
C LYS A 356 24.40 -10.27 -22.25
N THR A 357 23.36 -9.59 -21.75
CA THR A 357 22.27 -9.10 -22.60
C THR A 357 22.20 -7.59 -22.72
N GLY A 358 22.98 -6.82 -21.93
CA GLY A 358 22.93 -5.37 -21.85
C GLY A 358 21.59 -4.80 -21.31
N LYS A 359 20.64 -5.66 -20.92
CA LYS A 359 19.33 -5.24 -20.42
C LYS A 359 19.34 -5.02 -18.90
N PRO A 360 18.44 -4.19 -18.33
CA PRO A 360 18.30 -4.03 -16.89
C PRO A 360 18.10 -5.37 -16.18
N LEU A 361 18.75 -5.54 -15.04
CA LEU A 361 18.60 -6.73 -14.19
C LEU A 361 17.21 -6.74 -13.53
N THR A 362 16.45 -7.82 -13.72
CA THR A 362 15.13 -7.98 -13.09
C THR A 362 15.21 -8.76 -11.77
N THR A 363 16.21 -9.61 -11.61
CA THR A 363 16.43 -10.42 -10.42
C THR A 363 17.89 -10.88 -10.33
N ILE A 364 18.37 -11.02 -9.12
CA ILE A 364 19.69 -11.59 -8.81
C ILE A 364 19.59 -12.81 -7.89
N LYS A 365 18.37 -13.30 -7.63
CA LYS A 365 18.10 -14.33 -6.62
C LYS A 365 18.96 -15.57 -6.82
N THR A 366 19.03 -16.09 -8.06
CA THR A 366 19.79 -17.31 -8.37
C THR A 366 21.28 -17.10 -8.13
N ALA A 367 21.82 -15.99 -8.62
CA ALA A 367 23.24 -15.68 -8.52
C ALA A 367 23.66 -15.36 -7.08
N PHE A 368 22.83 -14.63 -6.32
CA PHE A 368 23.06 -14.37 -4.89
C PHE A 368 23.06 -15.69 -4.09
N ASN A 369 22.07 -16.55 -4.30
CA ASN A 369 22.01 -17.85 -3.62
C ASN A 369 23.19 -18.76 -4.00
N ALA A 370 23.69 -18.69 -5.23
CA ALA A 370 24.87 -19.42 -5.66
C ALA A 370 26.14 -18.90 -4.95
N ALA A 371 26.30 -17.58 -4.83
CA ALA A 371 27.41 -16.97 -4.10
C ALA A 371 27.37 -17.37 -2.61
N CYS A 372 26.20 -17.31 -1.95
CA CYS A 372 26.04 -17.77 -0.56
C CYS A 372 26.43 -19.25 -0.39
N ARG A 373 26.10 -20.11 -1.36
CA ARG A 373 26.50 -21.54 -1.29
C ARG A 373 28.01 -21.72 -1.41
N ARG A 374 28.68 -21.01 -2.33
CA ARG A 374 30.13 -21.05 -2.47
C ARG A 374 30.83 -20.53 -1.22
N ALA A 375 30.35 -19.42 -0.69
CA ALA A 375 30.82 -18.84 0.58
C ALA A 375 30.42 -19.66 1.83
N LYS A 376 29.72 -20.80 1.66
CA LYS A 376 29.23 -21.65 2.77
C LYS A 376 28.34 -20.89 3.79
N ILE A 377 27.64 -19.86 3.34
CA ILE A 377 26.72 -19.04 4.17
C ILE A 377 25.32 -19.61 4.07
N SER A 378 24.80 -20.12 5.20
CA SER A 378 23.45 -20.67 5.26
C SER A 378 22.41 -19.62 5.71
N GLY A 379 21.19 -19.77 5.21
CA GLY A 379 20.03 -19.02 5.69
C GLY A 379 20.06 -17.52 5.42
N LEU A 380 21.03 -16.95 4.71
CA LEU A 380 21.07 -15.53 4.36
C LEU A 380 20.16 -15.23 3.16
N ARG A 381 19.38 -14.18 3.26
CA ARG A 381 18.57 -13.63 2.16
C ARG A 381 19.07 -12.25 1.78
N PHE A 382 18.90 -11.83 0.54
CA PHE A 382 19.31 -10.47 0.13
C PHE A 382 18.72 -9.35 1.01
N HIS A 383 17.47 -9.52 1.47
CA HIS A 383 16.85 -8.52 2.33
C HIS A 383 17.49 -8.42 3.73
N ASP A 384 18.22 -9.45 4.15
CA ASP A 384 18.94 -9.45 5.42
C ASP A 384 20.16 -8.49 5.39
N LEU A 385 20.67 -8.13 4.18
CA LEU A 385 21.70 -7.09 4.03
C LEU A 385 21.18 -5.72 4.47
N ARG A 386 19.92 -5.40 4.18
CA ARG A 386 19.28 -4.19 4.68
C ARG A 386 19.05 -4.25 6.19
N HIS A 387 18.78 -5.43 6.75
CA HIS A 387 18.73 -5.61 8.19
C HIS A 387 20.11 -5.37 8.81
N SER A 388 21.18 -5.87 8.18
CA SER A 388 22.55 -5.66 8.62
C SER A 388 22.95 -4.18 8.61
N PHE A 389 22.59 -3.43 7.54
CA PHE A 389 22.80 -1.98 7.50
C PHE A 389 22.13 -1.27 8.68
N ALA A 390 20.86 -1.58 8.95
CA ALA A 390 20.11 -0.96 10.04
C ALA A 390 20.69 -1.30 11.42
N SER A 391 20.99 -2.57 11.66
CA SER A 391 21.55 -3.03 12.93
C SER A 391 22.93 -2.41 13.19
N ARG A 392 23.80 -2.38 12.18
CA ARG A 392 25.14 -1.77 12.29
C ARG A 392 25.09 -0.28 12.60
N LEU A 393 24.14 0.47 12.04
CA LEU A 393 23.97 1.89 12.36
C LEU A 393 23.52 2.09 13.81
N ILE A 394 22.55 1.31 14.26
CA ILE A 394 22.05 1.36 15.64
C ILE A 394 23.14 0.95 16.62
N GLU A 395 23.89 -0.12 16.35
CA GLU A 395 25.04 -0.58 17.15
C GLU A 395 26.12 0.51 17.28
N ARG A 396 26.26 1.37 16.25
CA ARG A 396 27.17 2.53 16.26
C ARG A 396 26.58 3.79 16.91
N GLY A 397 25.37 3.70 17.47
CA GLY A 397 24.74 4.79 18.22
C GLY A 397 23.94 5.78 17.36
N VAL A 398 23.69 5.46 16.09
CA VAL A 398 22.82 6.30 15.23
C VAL A 398 21.38 6.21 15.73
N ASP A 399 20.71 7.34 15.87
CA ASP A 399 19.35 7.41 16.36
C ASP A 399 18.33 6.72 15.44
N LEU A 400 17.24 6.25 16.04
CA LEU A 400 16.24 5.44 15.36
C LEU A 400 15.48 6.21 14.26
N ILE A 401 15.36 7.53 14.38
CA ILE A 401 14.67 8.39 13.42
C ILE A 401 15.51 8.51 12.15
N THR A 402 16.82 8.78 12.30
CA THR A 402 17.77 8.81 11.18
C THR A 402 17.80 7.48 10.43
N VAL A 403 17.86 6.35 11.15
CA VAL A 403 17.82 5.01 10.52
C VAL A 403 16.49 4.77 9.81
N LYS A 404 15.36 5.17 10.38
CA LYS A 404 14.04 5.10 9.74
C LYS A 404 14.02 5.90 8.42
N GLU A 405 14.59 7.11 8.40
CA GLU A 405 14.62 7.99 7.22
C GLU A 405 15.48 7.41 6.12
N LEU A 406 16.70 6.97 6.44
CA LEU A 406 17.59 6.29 5.49
C LEU A 406 16.93 5.06 4.86
N LEU A 407 16.25 4.26 5.67
CA LEU A 407 15.52 3.10 5.19
C LEU A 407 14.23 3.43 4.44
N GLY A 408 13.64 4.61 4.65
CA GLY A 408 12.32 4.97 4.11
C GLY A 408 11.20 4.13 4.70
N HIS A 409 11.18 3.95 6.04
CA HIS A 409 10.09 3.31 6.75
C HIS A 409 8.99 4.33 7.04
N SER A 410 7.74 3.97 6.78
CA SER A 410 6.57 4.82 7.02
C SER A 410 6.28 5.06 8.52
N SER A 411 6.81 4.21 9.40
CA SER A 411 6.63 4.27 10.85
C SER A 411 7.90 3.85 11.58
N VAL A 412 8.21 4.51 12.70
CA VAL A 412 9.30 4.15 13.61
C VAL A 412 9.15 2.70 14.10
N LYS A 413 7.93 2.26 14.36
CA LYS A 413 7.63 0.88 14.80
C LYS A 413 8.23 -0.21 13.92
N ILE A 414 8.44 0.06 12.61
CA ILE A 414 9.11 -0.89 11.71
C ILE A 414 10.61 -0.95 12.00
N THR A 415 11.21 0.13 12.48
CA THR A 415 12.63 0.26 12.79
C THR A 415 12.97 -0.21 14.20
N GLU A 416 12.00 -0.19 15.13
CA GLU A 416 12.14 -0.66 16.52
C GLU A 416 12.63 -2.11 16.61
N ARG A 417 12.38 -2.94 15.59
CA ARG A 417 12.87 -4.32 15.51
C ARG A 417 14.40 -4.45 15.62
N TYR A 418 15.13 -3.39 15.32
CA TYR A 418 16.59 -3.39 15.36
C TYR A 418 17.16 -2.96 16.72
N THR A 419 16.32 -2.53 17.66
CA THR A 419 16.75 -2.06 18.99
C THR A 419 16.92 -3.19 20.02
N HIS A 420 16.48 -4.42 19.69
CA HIS A 420 16.44 -5.52 20.66
C HIS A 420 17.82 -6.13 21.00
N SER A 421 18.91 -5.72 20.33
CA SER A 421 20.25 -6.29 20.53
C SER A 421 21.16 -5.53 21.50
N CYS A 422 20.67 -4.48 22.17
CA CYS A 422 21.56 -3.48 22.78
C CYS A 422 21.39 -3.28 24.28
N GLY A 423 21.73 -4.31 25.10
CA GLY A 423 22.01 -4.11 26.51
C GLY A 423 23.19 -3.13 26.73
N GLU A 424 24.29 -3.35 26.02
CA GLU A 424 25.48 -2.51 26.03
C GLU A 424 25.25 -1.05 25.64
N GLN A 425 24.25 -0.77 24.74
CA GLN A 425 23.94 0.63 24.37
C GLN A 425 23.29 1.40 25.52
N LYS A 426 22.48 0.74 26.34
CA LYS A 426 21.88 1.38 27.52
C LYS A 426 22.97 1.74 28.54
N GLU A 427 23.91 0.85 28.77
CA GLU A 427 25.05 1.09 29.64
C GLU A 427 25.92 2.23 29.11
N ARG A 428 26.25 2.20 27.80
CA ARG A 428 27.00 3.30 27.16
C ARG A 428 26.26 4.64 27.20
N ALA A 429 24.94 4.65 27.03
CA ALA A 429 24.14 5.87 27.09
C ALA A 429 24.15 6.48 28.49
N VAL A 430 24.07 5.66 29.53
CA VAL A 430 24.16 6.14 30.92
C VAL A 430 25.60 6.60 31.27
N GLU A 431 26.63 5.91 30.75
CA GLU A 431 28.02 6.29 30.95
C GLU A 431 28.38 7.64 30.28
N LEU A 432 27.68 8.02 29.18
CA LEU A 432 27.84 9.34 28.57
C LEU A 432 27.47 10.50 29.52
N LEU A 433 26.54 10.28 30.45
CA LEU A 433 26.18 11.29 31.46
C LEU A 433 27.33 11.55 32.40
N ARG A 434 28.07 10.50 32.76
CA ARG A 434 29.27 10.59 33.64
C ARG A 434 30.40 11.34 32.94
N LYS A 435 30.66 11.09 31.64
CA LYS A 435 31.71 11.79 30.88
C LYS A 435 31.42 13.29 30.69
N ASN A 436 30.18 13.68 30.62
CA ASN A 436 29.83 15.10 30.55
C ASN A 436 29.97 15.82 31.91
N ALA A 437 29.80 15.12 33.01
CA ALA A 437 30.09 15.66 34.34
C ALA A 437 31.58 15.88 34.54
N THR A 438 32.45 14.96 34.07
CA THR A 438 33.92 15.11 34.19
C THR A 438 34.49 16.14 33.24
N LYS A 439 33.96 16.35 32.03
CA LYS A 439 34.40 17.45 31.13
C LYS A 439 34.02 18.85 31.61
N LYS A 440 32.99 18.98 32.46
CA LYS A 440 32.63 20.26 33.11
C LYS A 440 33.49 20.55 34.35
N ALA A 441 34.15 19.52 34.91
CA ALA A 441 34.93 19.58 36.13
C ALA A 441 36.46 19.72 35.87
N GLU A 442 36.89 20.00 34.62
CA GLU A 442 38.30 20.27 34.28
C GLU A 442 38.76 21.68 34.65
N ASN A 443 37.85 22.56 35.15
CA ASN A 443 38.26 23.75 35.89
C ASN A 443 38.41 23.37 37.38
N GLU A 444 39.57 23.61 37.98
CA GLU A 444 39.95 23.21 39.36
C GLU A 444 38.95 23.64 40.44
N GLU A 445 38.12 24.66 40.21
CA GLU A 445 37.08 25.11 41.13
C GLU A 445 35.84 24.20 41.17
N ASP A 446 35.50 23.49 40.08
CA ASP A 446 34.38 22.57 40.02
C ASP A 446 34.70 21.21 40.67
N LEU A 447 35.96 20.81 40.68
CA LEU A 447 36.42 19.58 41.35
C LEU A 447 36.29 19.62 42.87
N LEU A 448 36.44 20.80 43.49
CA LEU A 448 36.26 20.99 44.93
C LEU A 448 34.76 20.87 45.32
N HIS A 449 33.88 21.38 44.52
CA HIS A 449 32.44 21.33 44.81
C HIS A 449 31.84 19.91 44.66
N ILE A 450 32.35 19.08 43.74
CA ILE A 450 31.95 17.68 43.57
C ILE A 450 32.48 16.81 44.70
N ARG A 451 33.66 17.10 45.23
CA ARG A 451 34.25 16.41 46.36
C ARG A 451 33.47 16.61 47.67
N ASP A 452 32.87 17.78 47.84
CA ASP A 452 32.01 18.07 48.99
C ASP A 452 30.61 17.46 48.85
N MET A 453 30.06 17.39 47.64
CA MET A 453 28.78 16.73 47.36
C MET A 453 28.85 15.21 47.56
N THR A 454 29.98 14.56 47.26
CA THR A 454 30.13 13.11 47.48
C THR A 454 30.25 12.73 48.95
N LYS A 455 30.60 13.68 49.80
CA LYS A 455 30.58 13.48 51.27
C LYS A 455 29.19 13.64 51.89
N ALA A 456 28.29 14.35 51.22
CA ALA A 456 26.92 14.62 51.72
C ALA A 456 25.90 13.50 51.42
N PHE A 457 26.21 12.58 50.52
CA PHE A 457 25.34 11.44 50.21
C PHE A 457 26.12 10.12 50.32
N PRO A 458 26.04 9.43 51.46
CA PRO A 458 26.62 8.11 51.56
C PRO A 458 25.89 7.13 50.65
N ILE A 459 26.66 6.46 49.78
CA ILE A 459 26.18 5.41 48.92
C ILE A 459 25.62 4.29 49.80
N PHE A 460 24.31 4.06 49.77
CA PHE A 460 23.70 2.90 50.40
C PHE A 460 24.28 1.63 49.78
N PRO A 461 24.78 0.66 50.59
CA PRO A 461 25.24 -0.62 50.07
C PRO A 461 24.04 -1.38 49.49
N LEU A 462 24.20 -1.92 48.30
CA LEU A 462 23.27 -2.86 47.68
C LEU A 462 23.07 -4.05 48.62
N VAL A 463 21.89 -4.18 49.20
CA VAL A 463 21.47 -5.36 49.96
C VAL A 463 21.39 -6.53 48.99
N ASN A 464 22.35 -7.44 49.07
CA ASN A 464 22.27 -8.75 48.44
C ASN A 464 21.12 -9.53 49.11
N GLY A 465 19.98 -9.62 48.43
CA GLY A 465 18.90 -10.52 48.81
C GLY A 465 19.29 -11.96 48.55
N GLY A 466 19.98 -12.57 49.49
CA GLY A 466 20.17 -14.01 49.56
C GLY A 466 18.82 -14.68 49.81
N ARG A 467 18.37 -15.53 48.92
CA ARG A 467 17.34 -16.52 49.20
C ARG A 467 17.93 -17.59 50.08
N ALA A 468 17.50 -17.63 51.34
CA ALA A 468 17.65 -18.83 52.16
C ALA A 468 16.54 -19.82 51.72
N ALA A 469 16.97 -20.99 51.28
CA ALA A 469 16.19 -22.20 51.33
C ALA A 469 16.26 -22.68 52.78
N ASP A 470 15.12 -23.03 53.36
CA ASP A 470 15.05 -24.16 54.30
C ASP A 470 13.63 -24.50 54.71
N SER A 471 13.40 -25.83 54.66
CA SER A 471 12.34 -26.69 55.24
C SER A 471 10.91 -26.47 54.78
#